data_ee3990583f1c98a1e77d559465733542
#
_entry.id   ee3990583f1c98a1e77d559465733542
#
_cell.length_a   1.000
_cell.length_b   1.000
_cell.length_c   1.000
_cell.angle_alpha   90.00
_cell.angle_beta   90.00
_cell.angle_gamma   90.00
#
_symmetry.space_group_name_H-M   'P 1'
#
loop_
_entity.id
_entity.type
_entity.pdbx_description
1 polymer ?
#
loop_
_entity_poly.entity_id
_entity_poly.type
_entity_poly.pdbx_seq_one_letter_code
_entity_poly.pdbx_strand_id
1 'polypeptide(L)'
;MTTAAPAASGLLSLHQAALTSSAWPFEEARKLVARVEKTGQTDVLFETGYGPSGLPHIGTFGEVARTTMVRTAFRVLTRDRIPTRLLCFSDDMDGLRKVPDNVPNQEMMRANLGKPLTAIPDPFSNEYPSFGAANNARLRAFLDRFGFAYEFASATDYYRAGRFDATLLRLLAAYE
;
A
#
# COMPACT_ATOMS: atom_id res chain seq x y z
N MET A 1 -20.65 -21.07 -35.67
CA MET A 1 -19.34 -21.56 -35.13
C MET A 1 -19.11 -20.87 -33.79
N THR A 2 -19.44 -21.57 -32.72
CA THR A 2 -19.35 -21.06 -31.34
C THR A 2 -17.99 -21.47 -30.80
N THR A 3 -17.11 -20.50 -30.62
CA THR A 3 -15.80 -20.73 -29.98
C THR A 3 -16.01 -20.88 -28.48
N ALA A 4 -15.84 -22.09 -27.98
CA ALA A 4 -15.90 -22.43 -26.55
C ALA A 4 -14.73 -21.77 -25.82
N ALA A 5 -15.01 -21.22 -24.63
CA ALA A 5 -14.08 -20.53 -23.77
C ALA A 5 -13.00 -21.46 -23.18
N PRO A 6 -11.70 -21.13 -23.31
CA PRO A 6 -10.61 -21.93 -22.70
C PRO A 6 -10.34 -21.62 -21.20
N ALA A 7 -11.24 -20.93 -20.50
CA ALA A 7 -10.93 -20.35 -19.19
C ALA A 7 -10.89 -21.32 -17.99
N ALA A 8 -11.65 -22.40 -18.01
CA ALA A 8 -11.77 -23.28 -16.82
C ALA A 8 -10.58 -24.22 -16.63
N SER A 9 -10.00 -24.74 -17.70
CA SER A 9 -8.89 -25.70 -17.61
C SER A 9 -7.55 -25.03 -17.20
N GLY A 10 -7.35 -23.78 -17.61
CA GLY A 10 -6.15 -23.01 -17.27
C GLY A 10 -6.09 -22.61 -15.79
N LEU A 11 -7.21 -22.27 -15.18
CA LEU A 11 -7.28 -21.91 -13.76
C LEU A 11 -7.08 -23.12 -12.85
N LEU A 12 -7.57 -24.29 -13.23
CA LEU A 12 -7.35 -25.53 -12.48
C LEU A 12 -5.88 -25.94 -12.52
N SER A 13 -5.21 -25.83 -13.66
CA SER A 13 -3.77 -26.11 -13.78
C SER A 13 -2.91 -25.13 -13.00
N LEU A 14 -3.24 -23.84 -12.99
CA LEU A 14 -2.55 -22.80 -12.24
C LEU A 14 -2.68 -23.04 -10.72
N HIS A 15 -3.87 -23.36 -10.24
CA HIS A 15 -4.11 -23.67 -8.83
C HIS A 15 -3.32 -24.91 -8.41
N GLN A 16 -3.29 -25.97 -9.19
CA GLN A 16 -2.51 -27.18 -8.92
C GLN A 16 -1.02 -26.88 -8.79
N ALA A 17 -0.46 -26.09 -9.73
CA ALA A 17 0.92 -25.65 -9.67
C ALA A 17 1.21 -24.77 -8.44
N ALA A 18 0.26 -23.93 -8.04
CA ALA A 18 0.39 -23.06 -6.88
C ALA A 18 0.47 -23.80 -5.54
N LEU A 19 -0.20 -24.96 -5.44
CA LEU A 19 -0.19 -25.77 -4.20
C LEU A 19 1.22 -26.27 -3.84
N THR A 20 2.06 -26.56 -4.83
CA THR A 20 3.40 -27.13 -4.64
C THR A 20 4.54 -26.17 -4.96
N SER A 21 4.24 -24.96 -5.45
CA SER A 21 5.26 -23.97 -5.81
C SER A 21 6.09 -23.56 -4.59
N SER A 22 7.42 -23.59 -4.73
CA SER A 22 8.39 -23.10 -3.75
C SER A 22 8.73 -21.62 -3.94
N ALA A 23 8.09 -20.93 -4.90
CA ALA A 23 8.28 -19.49 -5.06
C ALA A 23 7.75 -18.74 -3.83
N TRP A 24 8.56 -17.80 -3.31
CA TRP A 24 8.30 -17.12 -2.05
C TRP A 24 6.89 -16.49 -1.93
N PRO A 25 6.24 -15.93 -2.98
CA PRO A 25 4.90 -15.38 -2.82
C PRO A 25 3.86 -16.45 -2.47
N PHE A 26 4.03 -17.67 -3.00
CA PHE A 26 3.15 -18.79 -2.67
C PHE A 26 3.42 -19.35 -1.27
N GLU A 27 4.67 -19.34 -0.82
CA GLU A 27 5.00 -19.73 0.56
C GLU A 27 4.34 -18.78 1.58
N GLU A 28 4.46 -17.46 1.37
CA GLU A 28 3.80 -16.48 2.22
C GLU A 28 2.26 -16.58 2.12
N ALA A 29 1.73 -16.75 0.93
CA ALA A 29 0.29 -16.89 0.74
C ALA A 29 -0.28 -18.14 1.43
N ARG A 30 0.43 -19.29 1.45
CA ARG A 30 0.01 -20.48 2.21
C ARG A 30 -0.07 -20.24 3.71
N LYS A 31 0.85 -19.45 4.29
CA LYS A 31 0.77 -19.03 5.70
C LYS A 31 -0.49 -18.21 5.98
N LEU A 32 -0.86 -17.32 5.05
CA LEU A 32 -2.10 -16.54 5.15
C LEU A 32 -3.34 -17.42 5.01
N VAL A 33 -3.36 -18.39 4.10
CA VAL A 33 -4.46 -19.36 3.97
C VAL A 33 -4.65 -20.11 5.30
N ALA A 34 -3.59 -20.68 5.85
CA ALA A 34 -3.66 -21.38 7.13
C ALA A 34 -4.13 -20.47 8.29
N ARG A 35 -3.71 -19.19 8.30
CA ARG A 35 -4.18 -18.21 9.28
C ARG A 35 -5.67 -17.94 9.14
N VAL A 36 -6.15 -17.71 7.94
CA VAL A 36 -7.58 -17.44 7.67
C VAL A 36 -8.45 -18.64 8.05
N GLU A 37 -8.03 -19.86 7.71
CA GLU A 37 -8.71 -21.09 8.12
C GLU A 37 -8.79 -21.23 9.64
N LYS A 38 -7.70 -20.91 10.35
CA LYS A 38 -7.63 -20.97 11.82
C LYS A 38 -8.49 -19.90 12.49
N THR A 39 -8.56 -18.68 11.92
CA THR A 39 -9.24 -17.53 12.55
C THR A 39 -10.68 -17.37 12.12
N GLY A 40 -11.10 -18.03 11.03
CA GLY A 40 -12.42 -17.84 10.43
C GLY A 40 -12.60 -16.46 9.75
N GLN A 41 -11.51 -15.76 9.42
CA GLN A 41 -11.59 -14.49 8.70
C GLN A 41 -12.24 -14.67 7.32
N THR A 42 -13.13 -13.73 6.96
CA THR A 42 -13.88 -13.78 5.71
C THR A 42 -13.30 -12.91 4.60
N ASP A 43 -12.35 -12.04 4.93
CA ASP A 43 -11.63 -11.17 3.99
C ASP A 43 -10.18 -10.95 4.44
N VAL A 44 -9.31 -10.51 3.55
CA VAL A 44 -7.90 -10.22 3.84
C VAL A 44 -7.51 -8.84 3.32
N LEU A 45 -7.03 -7.99 4.24
CA LEU A 45 -6.39 -6.73 3.91
C LEU A 45 -4.88 -6.94 3.75
N PHE A 46 -4.37 -6.61 2.58
CA PHE A 46 -2.94 -6.45 2.31
C PHE A 46 -2.61 -4.97 2.44
N GLU A 47 -1.50 -4.65 3.06
CA GLU A 47 -1.11 -3.27 3.29
C GLU A 47 0.34 -3.04 2.87
N THR A 48 0.60 -1.85 2.32
CA THR A 48 1.93 -1.33 2.02
C THR A 48 2.02 0.12 2.47
N GLY A 49 3.11 0.47 3.15
CA GLY A 49 3.35 1.82 3.66
C GLY A 49 4.16 2.67 2.68
N TYR A 50 3.97 3.98 2.73
CA TYR A 50 4.72 4.94 1.96
C TYR A 50 4.96 6.23 2.75
N GLY A 51 6.22 6.57 2.98
CA GLY A 51 6.60 7.87 3.52
C GLY A 51 6.81 8.89 2.40
N PRO A 52 5.92 9.89 2.21
CA PRO A 52 5.97 10.82 1.08
C PRO A 52 7.00 11.95 1.27
N SER A 53 8.14 11.66 1.89
CA SER A 53 9.25 12.59 2.11
C SER A 53 10.19 12.73 0.91
N GLY A 54 9.94 12.00 -0.19
CA GLY A 54 10.70 12.03 -1.44
C GLY A 54 9.86 11.57 -2.63
N LEU A 55 10.47 11.62 -3.83
CA LEU A 55 9.81 11.14 -5.04
C LEU A 55 9.65 9.62 -5.01
N PRO A 56 8.56 9.07 -5.58
CA PRO A 56 8.41 7.63 -5.78
C PRO A 56 9.59 7.07 -6.61
N HIS A 57 10.09 5.92 -6.22
CA HIS A 57 11.25 5.28 -6.83
C HIS A 57 11.11 3.75 -6.86
N ILE A 58 12.15 3.05 -7.30
CA ILE A 58 12.14 1.59 -7.41
C ILE A 58 11.81 0.86 -6.09
N GLY A 59 12.18 1.43 -4.94
CA GLY A 59 11.79 0.91 -3.64
C GLY A 59 10.28 0.98 -3.43
N THR A 60 9.66 2.11 -3.76
CA THR A 60 8.19 2.29 -3.72
C THR A 60 7.49 1.28 -4.63
N PHE A 61 8.00 1.07 -5.85
CA PHE A 61 7.51 0.02 -6.74
C PHE A 61 7.62 -1.35 -6.09
N GLY A 62 8.80 -1.66 -5.52
CA GLY A 62 9.09 -2.95 -4.89
C GLY A 62 8.12 -3.29 -3.76
N GLU A 63 7.77 -2.31 -2.92
CA GLU A 63 6.81 -2.50 -1.82
C GLU A 63 5.43 -2.95 -2.34
N VAL A 64 4.87 -2.21 -3.30
CA VAL A 64 3.54 -2.52 -3.85
C VAL A 64 3.58 -3.79 -4.70
N ALA A 65 4.64 -3.98 -5.51
CA ALA A 65 4.80 -5.16 -6.35
C ALA A 65 4.87 -6.46 -5.52
N ARG A 66 5.71 -6.49 -4.46
CA ARG A 66 5.85 -7.65 -3.58
C ARG A 66 4.54 -8.00 -2.89
N THR A 67 3.84 -7.01 -2.35
CA THR A 67 2.54 -7.19 -1.73
C THR A 67 1.50 -7.69 -2.74
N THR A 68 1.50 -7.15 -3.96
CA THR A 68 0.64 -7.60 -5.06
C THR A 68 0.93 -9.05 -5.46
N MET A 69 2.20 -9.47 -5.49
CA MET A 69 2.59 -10.86 -5.78
C MET A 69 2.02 -11.83 -4.75
N VAL A 70 2.12 -11.51 -3.45
CA VAL A 70 1.57 -12.36 -2.37
C VAL A 70 0.04 -12.37 -2.44
N ARG A 71 -0.60 -11.22 -2.66
CA ARG A 71 -2.06 -11.12 -2.85
C ARG A 71 -2.52 -11.98 -4.03
N THR A 72 -1.81 -11.92 -5.14
CA THR A 72 -2.14 -12.73 -6.33
C THR A 72 -2.00 -14.22 -6.04
N ALA A 73 -0.91 -14.63 -5.39
CA ALA A 73 -0.72 -16.01 -4.97
C ALA A 73 -1.82 -16.51 -4.02
N PHE A 74 -2.24 -15.66 -3.07
CA PHE A 74 -3.34 -15.97 -2.14
C PHE A 74 -4.67 -16.15 -2.89
N ARG A 75 -4.98 -15.28 -3.85
CA ARG A 75 -6.18 -15.38 -4.68
C ARG A 75 -6.19 -16.66 -5.51
N VAL A 76 -5.05 -17.06 -6.09
CA VAL A 76 -4.92 -18.32 -6.81
C VAL A 76 -5.14 -19.51 -5.88
N LEU A 77 -4.51 -19.55 -4.70
CA LEU A 77 -4.65 -20.63 -3.72
C LEU A 77 -6.08 -20.76 -3.19
N THR A 78 -6.76 -19.66 -2.98
CA THR A 78 -8.15 -19.62 -2.49
C THR A 78 -9.19 -19.68 -3.59
N ARG A 79 -8.77 -19.67 -4.87
CA ARG A 79 -9.66 -19.59 -6.05
C ARG A 79 -10.60 -18.38 -5.97
N ASP A 80 -10.09 -17.23 -5.52
CA ASP A 80 -10.84 -16.00 -5.28
C ASP A 80 -12.08 -16.13 -4.35
N ARG A 81 -12.16 -17.21 -3.54
CA ARG A 81 -13.27 -17.39 -2.60
C ARG A 81 -13.22 -16.48 -1.38
N ILE A 82 -12.06 -15.92 -1.10
CA ILE A 82 -11.83 -14.99 0.02
C ILE A 82 -11.49 -13.62 -0.59
N PRO A 83 -12.33 -12.60 -0.40
CA PRO A 83 -12.08 -11.26 -0.88
C PRO A 83 -10.77 -10.68 -0.35
N THR A 84 -10.09 -9.91 -1.19
CA THR A 84 -8.82 -9.27 -0.83
C THR A 84 -8.82 -7.80 -1.21
N ARG A 85 -8.26 -6.96 -0.35
CA ARG A 85 -8.00 -5.56 -0.61
C ARG A 85 -6.49 -5.29 -0.49
N LEU A 86 -5.98 -4.31 -1.22
CA LEU A 86 -4.62 -3.80 -1.07
C LEU A 86 -4.71 -2.33 -0.70
N LEU A 87 -4.27 -1.99 0.50
CA LEU A 87 -4.21 -0.63 0.99
C LEU A 87 -2.79 -0.08 0.80
N CYS A 88 -2.67 1.03 0.08
CA CYS A 88 -1.46 1.84 0.05
C CYS A 88 -1.64 2.99 1.04
N PHE A 89 -1.00 2.87 2.19
CA PHE A 89 -1.11 3.84 3.28
C PHE A 89 0.04 4.83 3.22
N SER A 90 -0.28 6.13 3.17
CA SER A 90 0.70 7.20 3.14
C SER A 90 0.86 7.83 4.52
N ASP A 91 2.10 7.81 5.05
CA ASP A 91 2.50 8.45 6.30
C ASP A 91 2.79 9.94 6.10
N ASP A 92 1.84 10.66 5.50
CA ASP A 92 1.97 12.06 5.08
C ASP A 92 2.02 13.07 6.24
N MET A 93 1.80 12.62 7.47
CA MET A 93 2.02 13.40 8.70
C MET A 93 3.44 13.33 9.23
N ASP A 94 4.29 12.48 8.67
CA ASP A 94 5.69 12.37 9.07
C ASP A 94 6.43 13.70 8.96
N GLY A 95 7.38 13.93 9.87
CA GLY A 95 8.26 15.09 9.84
C GLY A 95 9.35 14.98 8.77
N LEU A 96 9.65 16.08 8.09
CA LEU A 96 10.77 16.16 7.15
C LEU A 96 12.11 16.09 7.91
N ARG A 97 12.75 14.94 7.89
CA ARG A 97 14.03 14.71 8.62
C ARG A 97 15.24 15.14 7.82
N LYS A 98 15.16 15.08 6.51
CA LYS A 98 16.22 15.45 5.56
C LYS A 98 15.58 15.97 4.29
N VAL A 99 16.21 16.99 3.69
CA VAL A 99 15.78 17.47 2.37
C VAL A 99 16.33 16.52 1.30
N PRO A 100 15.46 15.93 0.46
CA PRO A 100 15.89 15.08 -0.65
C PRO A 100 16.64 15.91 -1.72
N ASP A 101 17.73 15.39 -2.24
CA ASP A 101 18.57 16.09 -3.21
C ASP A 101 17.87 16.36 -4.56
N ASN A 102 16.85 15.55 -4.87
CA ASN A 102 16.11 15.60 -6.13
C ASN A 102 14.77 16.37 -6.04
N VAL A 103 14.58 17.15 -4.97
CA VAL A 103 13.41 18.03 -4.80
C VAL A 103 13.85 19.47 -5.06
N PRO A 104 13.10 20.27 -5.85
CA PRO A 104 13.44 21.68 -6.08
C PRO A 104 13.21 22.54 -4.83
N ASN A 105 13.53 23.85 -4.91
CA ASN A 105 13.36 24.81 -3.83
C ASN A 105 14.04 24.40 -2.51
N GLN A 106 15.30 23.95 -2.60
CA GLN A 106 16.11 23.42 -1.52
C GLN A 106 16.19 24.34 -0.29
N GLU A 107 16.23 25.66 -0.49
CA GLU A 107 16.29 26.65 0.61
C GLU A 107 14.96 26.65 1.40
N MET A 108 13.84 26.70 0.71
CA MET A 108 12.51 26.61 1.33
C MET A 108 12.35 25.28 2.06
N MET A 109 12.80 24.17 1.47
CA MET A 109 12.75 22.86 2.10
C MET A 109 13.59 22.81 3.38
N ARG A 110 14.82 23.36 3.37
CA ARG A 110 15.68 23.43 4.57
C ARG A 110 15.06 24.27 5.69
N ALA A 111 14.39 25.36 5.35
CA ALA A 111 13.67 26.22 6.31
C ALA A 111 12.48 25.50 6.96
N ASN A 112 12.03 24.38 6.41
CA ASN A 112 10.90 23.59 6.89
C ASN A 112 11.30 22.23 7.49
N LEU A 113 12.58 21.97 7.74
CA LEU A 113 13.03 20.76 8.42
C LEU A 113 12.33 20.58 9.77
N GLY A 114 11.96 19.34 10.06
CA GLY A 114 11.25 18.96 11.29
C GLY A 114 9.73 19.18 11.24
N LYS A 115 9.21 19.91 10.27
CA LYS A 115 7.76 20.10 10.13
C LYS A 115 7.10 18.87 9.49
N PRO A 116 5.83 18.59 9.81
CA PRO A 116 5.05 17.58 9.09
C PRO A 116 5.00 17.88 7.59
N LEU A 117 5.04 16.84 6.76
CA LEU A 117 5.04 17.00 5.30
C LEU A 117 3.79 17.74 4.80
N THR A 118 2.69 17.67 5.54
CA THR A 118 1.44 18.39 5.28
C THR A 118 1.49 19.89 5.61
N ALA A 119 2.51 20.34 6.36
CA ALA A 119 2.70 21.74 6.70
C ALA A 119 3.80 22.42 5.85
N ILE A 120 4.42 21.71 4.94
CA ILE A 120 5.46 22.23 4.05
C ILE A 120 4.82 22.62 2.71
N PRO A 121 5.08 23.82 2.17
CA PRO A 121 4.57 24.23 0.87
C PRO A 121 4.98 23.25 -0.25
N ASP A 122 4.18 23.12 -1.29
CA ASP A 122 4.55 22.33 -2.48
C ASP A 122 5.79 22.93 -3.14
N PRO A 123 6.93 22.18 -3.20
CA PRO A 123 8.14 22.69 -3.81
C PRO A 123 8.15 22.64 -5.34
N PHE A 124 7.16 21.97 -5.96
CA PHE A 124 7.20 21.66 -7.39
C PHE A 124 6.41 22.65 -8.24
N SER A 125 5.15 22.92 -7.89
CA SER A 125 4.23 23.62 -8.79
C SER A 125 3.25 24.57 -8.09
N ASN A 126 3.13 24.53 -6.79
CA ASN A 126 2.06 25.17 -6.02
C ASN A 126 0.63 24.71 -6.38
N GLU A 127 0.49 23.61 -7.10
CA GLU A 127 -0.82 23.02 -7.44
C GLU A 127 -1.45 22.29 -6.26
N TYR A 128 -0.61 21.82 -5.33
CA TYR A 128 -1.05 21.08 -4.16
C TYR A 128 -0.89 21.90 -2.88
N PRO A 129 -1.75 21.68 -1.88
CA PRO A 129 -1.71 22.44 -0.63
C PRO A 129 -0.45 22.19 0.20
N SER A 130 0.31 21.15 -0.08
CA SER A 130 1.54 20.81 0.66
C SER A 130 2.44 19.86 -0.10
N PHE A 131 3.68 19.75 0.37
CA PHE A 131 4.67 18.77 -0.11
C PHE A 131 4.14 17.32 0.04
N GLY A 132 3.52 16.98 1.19
CA GLY A 132 2.89 15.68 1.39
C GLY A 132 1.80 15.41 0.36
N ALA A 133 0.90 16.37 0.10
CA ALA A 133 -0.15 16.24 -0.89
C ALA A 133 0.39 16.09 -2.32
N ALA A 134 1.42 16.87 -2.68
CA ALA A 134 2.09 16.77 -3.98
C ALA A 134 2.72 15.39 -4.20
N ASN A 135 3.38 14.83 -3.19
CA ASN A 135 3.97 13.50 -3.28
C ASN A 135 2.92 12.37 -3.25
N ASN A 136 1.82 12.53 -2.50
CA ASN A 136 0.69 11.59 -2.56
C ASN A 136 0.09 11.52 -3.98
N ALA A 137 -0.07 12.65 -4.65
CA ALA A 137 -0.54 12.69 -6.04
C ALA A 137 0.43 11.99 -6.99
N ARG A 138 1.74 12.21 -6.81
CA ARG A 138 2.79 11.54 -7.60
C ARG A 138 2.83 10.04 -7.35
N LEU A 139 2.68 9.61 -6.11
CA LEU A 139 2.59 8.20 -5.77
C LEU A 139 1.43 7.52 -6.50
N ARG A 140 0.24 8.11 -6.44
CA ARG A 140 -0.94 7.56 -7.10
C ARG A 140 -0.73 7.47 -8.61
N ALA A 141 -0.27 8.55 -9.25
CA ALA A 141 0.04 8.55 -10.69
C ALA A 141 1.10 7.49 -11.07
N PHE A 142 2.09 7.29 -10.20
CA PHE A 142 3.11 6.25 -10.38
C PHE A 142 2.51 4.85 -10.30
N LEU A 143 1.70 4.56 -9.29
CA LEU A 143 1.06 3.25 -9.12
C LEU A 143 0.05 2.94 -10.23
N ASP A 144 -0.73 3.94 -10.63
CA ASP A 144 -1.70 3.85 -11.73
C ASP A 144 -1.01 3.52 -13.06
N ARG A 145 0.15 4.14 -13.33
CA ARG A 145 0.96 3.88 -14.52
C ARG A 145 1.41 2.42 -14.64
N PHE A 146 1.64 1.75 -13.51
CA PHE A 146 2.00 0.33 -13.47
C PHE A 146 0.78 -0.60 -13.37
N GLY A 147 -0.43 -0.06 -13.34
CA GLY A 147 -1.66 -0.83 -13.32
C GLY A 147 -1.92 -1.59 -12.01
N PHE A 148 -1.39 -1.12 -10.88
CA PHE A 148 -1.68 -1.72 -9.58
C PHE A 148 -3.14 -1.47 -9.18
N ALA A 149 -3.82 -2.53 -8.70
CA ALA A 149 -5.15 -2.44 -8.12
C ALA A 149 -5.03 -2.24 -6.60
N TYR A 150 -5.21 -1.00 -6.13
CA TYR A 150 -5.03 -0.61 -4.73
C TYR A 150 -6.11 0.38 -4.29
N GLU A 151 -6.26 0.51 -2.97
CA GLU A 151 -6.96 1.62 -2.31
C GLU A 151 -5.91 2.53 -1.71
N PHE A 152 -6.08 3.83 -1.84
CA PHE A 152 -5.18 4.81 -1.24
C PHE A 152 -5.75 5.33 0.08
N ALA A 153 -4.90 5.46 1.09
CA ALA A 153 -5.23 6.10 2.35
C ALA A 153 -4.12 7.08 2.78
N SER A 154 -4.53 8.22 3.32
CA SER A 154 -3.66 9.23 3.91
C SER A 154 -3.76 9.16 5.44
N ALA A 155 -2.63 9.15 6.14
CA ALA A 155 -2.59 9.25 7.60
C ALA A 155 -3.32 10.50 8.08
N THR A 156 -3.11 11.64 7.40
CA THR A 156 -3.80 12.91 7.69
C THR A 156 -5.32 12.76 7.66
N ASP A 157 -5.86 12.12 6.63
CA ASP A 157 -7.30 11.93 6.50
C ASP A 157 -7.85 10.97 7.56
N TYR A 158 -7.09 9.93 7.89
CA TYR A 158 -7.46 8.97 8.93
C TYR A 158 -7.50 9.61 10.31
N TYR A 159 -6.49 10.41 10.68
CA TYR A 159 -6.48 11.14 11.94
C TYR A 159 -7.60 12.19 12.01
N ARG A 160 -7.79 12.98 10.97
CA ARG A 160 -8.87 14.00 10.93
C ARG A 160 -10.27 13.39 11.01
N ALA A 161 -10.44 12.21 10.46
CA ALA A 161 -11.71 11.48 10.52
C ALA A 161 -11.90 10.69 11.84
N GLY A 162 -10.96 10.77 12.80
CA GLY A 162 -11.04 10.05 14.07
C GLY A 162 -10.94 8.52 13.96
N ARG A 163 -10.43 8.00 12.82
CA ARG A 163 -10.40 6.54 12.59
C ARG A 163 -9.50 5.79 13.57
N PHE A 164 -8.55 6.47 14.18
CA PHE A 164 -7.65 5.89 15.17
C PHE A 164 -8.09 6.14 16.62
N ASP A 165 -9.06 7.03 16.87
CA ASP A 165 -9.40 7.50 18.22
C ASP A 165 -9.74 6.37 19.19
N ALA A 166 -10.59 5.43 18.78
CA ALA A 166 -10.96 4.31 19.62
C ALA A 166 -9.76 3.42 20.01
N THR A 167 -8.83 3.23 19.08
CA THR A 167 -7.61 2.44 19.32
C THR A 167 -6.63 3.20 20.21
N LEU A 168 -6.44 4.50 19.95
CA LEU A 168 -5.58 5.37 20.75
C LEU A 168 -6.08 5.47 22.18
N LEU A 169 -7.38 5.64 22.40
CA LEU A 169 -7.98 5.67 23.74
C LEU A 169 -7.78 4.34 24.50
N ARG A 170 -7.88 3.20 23.78
CA ARG A 170 -7.57 1.89 24.38
C ARG A 170 -6.11 1.76 24.78
N LEU A 171 -5.19 2.23 23.94
CA LEU A 171 -3.75 2.23 24.25
C LEU A 171 -3.45 3.12 25.46
N LEU A 172 -4.03 4.31 25.51
CA LEU A 172 -3.87 5.23 26.64
C LEU A 172 -4.43 4.65 27.94
N ALA A 173 -5.58 3.98 27.88
CA ALA A 173 -6.18 3.34 29.06
C ALA A 173 -5.40 2.10 29.55
N ALA A 174 -4.59 1.49 28.68
CA ALA A 174 -3.75 0.34 29.02
C ALA A 174 -2.28 0.74 29.32
N TYR A 175 -1.96 2.03 29.27
CA TYR A 175 -0.63 2.55 29.58
C TYR A 175 -0.54 2.74 31.13
N GLU A 176 0.33 1.94 31.75
CA GLU A 176 0.70 2.04 33.17
C GLU A 176 2.03 2.78 33.35
#